data_577865a81c00c2b73a64f2b9c864de75
#
_entry.id   577865a81c00c2b73a64f2b9c864de75
#
_cell.length_a   1.000
_cell.length_b   1.000
_cell.length_c   1.000
_cell.angle_alpha   90.00
_cell.angle_beta   90.00
_cell.angle_gamma   90.00
#
_symmetry.space_group_name_H-M   'P 1'
#
loop_
_entity.id
_entity.type
_entity.pdbx_description
1 polymer ?
#
loop_
_entity_poly.entity_id
_entity_poly.type
_entity_poly.pdbx_seq_one_letter_code
_entity_poly.pdbx_strand_id
1 'polypeptide(L)'
;MRRFEIPGTGVVTSEICIGTDYYGKTVPGKDAFRLLDMFVDAGGITVDTAHVYSDYLPGEKHSSEKTIGKWLKERGLRDRLTISTKGGFPDLSDRTVSRLGREEIRSDLTGSLRCLGVDYVDIYWLHRDDETKRIEELVDTLEGFKREGLVRCWGLSNYSPARMREALGVSEKRGIQKAPAQIKWGYALTAKDAQYDDTLQEMSGEYFAFLRETGTAVFAYSAQAKGFFSKLMFEDDGTPAMAPGKCRDRYFCEENIRLYKRLKAEADDLKMRPAALALRKMLDSPFPVALIAGSRTEEQMRQTLEAVI
;
A
#
# COMPACT_ATOMS: atom_id res chain seq x y z
N MET A 1 0.26 0.88 18.37
CA MET A 1 0.02 1.28 16.95
C MET A 1 -1.12 2.29 16.92
N ARG A 2 -0.90 3.49 16.37
CA ARG A 2 -1.93 4.54 16.25
C ARG A 2 -2.94 4.16 15.17
N ARG A 3 -4.15 4.71 15.29
CA ARG A 3 -5.25 4.54 14.35
C ARG A 3 -5.83 5.90 14.02
N PHE A 4 -6.35 6.06 12.81
CA PHE A 4 -7.07 7.28 12.41
C PHE A 4 -8.23 6.94 11.48
N GLU A 5 -9.24 7.78 11.48
CA GLU A 5 -10.32 7.71 10.51
C GLU A 5 -9.85 8.30 9.17
N ILE A 6 -10.09 7.59 8.07
CA ILE A 6 -9.90 8.15 6.72
C ILE A 6 -10.89 9.30 6.56
N PRO A 7 -10.42 10.55 6.30
CA PRO A 7 -11.25 11.73 6.37
C PRO A 7 -12.57 11.63 5.60
N GLY A 8 -13.69 11.78 6.31
CA GLY A 8 -15.05 11.80 5.76
C GLY A 8 -15.60 10.45 5.32
N THR A 9 -15.01 9.32 5.74
CA THR A 9 -15.45 7.99 5.31
C THR A 9 -16.08 7.15 6.41
N GLY A 10 -15.81 7.46 7.68
CA GLY A 10 -16.16 6.61 8.81
C GLY A 10 -15.34 5.30 8.91
N VAL A 11 -14.37 5.10 8.02
CA VAL A 11 -13.48 3.91 8.03
C VAL A 11 -12.21 4.24 8.80
N VAL A 12 -11.88 3.41 9.78
CA VAL A 12 -10.66 3.55 10.59
C VAL A 12 -9.55 2.66 10.03
N THR A 13 -8.34 3.18 9.92
CA THR A 13 -7.14 2.44 9.53
C THR A 13 -6.06 2.52 10.62
N SER A 14 -5.14 1.57 10.62
CA SER A 14 -3.89 1.67 11.39
C SER A 14 -2.81 2.41 10.58
N GLU A 15 -1.91 3.09 11.27
CA GLU A 15 -0.78 3.81 10.65
C GLU A 15 0.20 2.91 9.91
N ILE A 16 0.29 1.63 10.29
CA ILE A 16 0.89 0.56 9.49
C ILE A 16 -0.24 -0.35 8.99
N CYS A 17 -0.24 -0.64 7.70
CA CYS A 17 -1.07 -1.65 7.06
C CYS A 17 -0.19 -2.82 6.66
N ILE A 18 -0.63 -4.05 6.86
CA ILE A 18 0.13 -5.21 6.39
C ILE A 18 -0.13 -5.44 4.90
N GLY A 19 0.93 -5.35 4.08
CA GLY A 19 0.88 -5.63 2.64
C GLY A 19 1.11 -7.11 2.35
N THR A 20 0.29 -7.71 1.51
CA THR A 20 0.18 -9.18 1.37
C THR A 20 0.49 -9.71 -0.03
N ASP A 21 1.17 -8.93 -0.89
CA ASP A 21 1.43 -9.29 -2.31
C ASP A 21 2.03 -10.70 -2.52
N TYR A 22 2.76 -11.22 -1.53
CA TYR A 22 3.45 -12.52 -1.63
C TYR A 22 2.74 -13.69 -0.93
N TYR A 23 1.58 -13.46 -0.30
CA TYR A 23 0.92 -14.45 0.53
C TYR A 23 0.25 -15.55 -0.31
N GLY A 24 0.36 -16.79 0.15
CA GLY A 24 -0.12 -17.97 -0.56
C GLY A 24 0.80 -18.45 -1.69
N LYS A 25 1.90 -17.74 -1.96
CA LYS A 25 2.93 -18.10 -2.95
C LYS A 25 4.31 -18.13 -2.30
N THR A 26 5.08 -17.02 -2.42
CA THR A 26 6.41 -16.90 -1.84
C THR A 26 6.39 -16.98 -0.31
N VAL A 27 5.32 -16.52 0.32
CA VAL A 27 5.04 -16.70 1.75
C VAL A 27 3.95 -17.75 1.87
N PRO A 28 4.27 -18.99 2.30
CA PRO A 28 3.28 -20.06 2.47
C PRO A 28 2.16 -19.67 3.44
N GLY A 29 0.96 -20.25 3.25
CA GLY A 29 -0.21 -19.89 4.04
C GLY A 29 -0.01 -19.91 5.56
N LYS A 30 0.65 -20.96 6.09
CA LYS A 30 0.96 -21.05 7.53
C LYS A 30 1.87 -19.91 8.06
N ASP A 31 2.83 -19.48 7.24
CA ASP A 31 3.74 -18.39 7.61
C ASP A 31 3.03 -17.03 7.44
N ALA A 32 2.19 -16.88 6.40
CA ALA A 32 1.31 -15.74 6.25
C ALA A 32 0.38 -15.56 7.45
N PHE A 33 -0.21 -16.64 7.97
CA PHE A 33 -1.06 -16.62 9.16
C PHE A 33 -0.31 -16.12 10.40
N ARG A 34 0.92 -16.59 10.63
CA ARG A 34 1.76 -16.09 11.72
C ARG A 34 2.06 -14.60 11.61
N LEU A 35 2.38 -14.12 10.40
CA LEU A 35 2.64 -12.70 10.17
C LEU A 35 1.39 -11.84 10.40
N LEU A 36 0.22 -12.32 9.97
CA LEU A 36 -1.06 -11.66 10.21
C LEU A 36 -1.41 -11.65 11.71
N ASP A 37 -1.23 -12.77 12.42
CA ASP A 37 -1.44 -12.86 13.87
C ASP A 37 -0.50 -11.87 14.60
N MET A 38 0.80 -11.85 14.31
CA MET A 38 1.77 -10.90 14.90
C MET A 38 1.37 -9.44 14.66
N PHE A 39 0.88 -9.12 13.46
CA PHE A 39 0.43 -7.78 13.12
C PHE A 39 -0.79 -7.35 13.95
N VAL A 40 -1.78 -8.24 14.08
CA VAL A 40 -2.98 -7.98 14.88
C VAL A 40 -2.66 -7.89 16.38
N ASP A 41 -1.79 -8.75 16.91
CA ASP A 41 -1.33 -8.73 18.30
C ASP A 41 -0.60 -7.41 18.64
N ALA A 42 0.09 -6.81 17.68
CA ALA A 42 0.71 -5.49 17.81
C ALA A 42 -0.29 -4.31 17.65
N GLY A 43 -1.60 -4.59 17.55
CA GLY A 43 -2.67 -3.60 17.46
C GLY A 43 -2.96 -3.10 16.04
N GLY A 44 -2.38 -3.72 15.01
CA GLY A 44 -2.70 -3.45 13.61
C GLY A 44 -4.12 -3.93 13.26
N ILE A 45 -4.79 -3.17 12.39
CA ILE A 45 -6.16 -3.51 11.97
C ILE A 45 -6.34 -3.55 10.45
N THR A 46 -5.40 -3.01 9.67
CA THR A 46 -5.61 -2.88 8.22
C THR A 46 -4.76 -3.89 7.44
N VAL A 47 -5.44 -4.76 6.70
CA VAL A 47 -4.83 -5.74 5.81
C VAL A 47 -5.02 -5.28 4.38
N ASP A 48 -3.91 -5.00 3.65
CA ASP A 48 -3.93 -4.54 2.26
C ASP A 48 -3.56 -5.67 1.30
N THR A 49 -4.47 -5.96 0.38
CA THR A 49 -4.31 -6.94 -0.69
C THR A 49 -4.73 -6.37 -2.05
N ALA A 50 -4.83 -7.18 -3.08
CA ALA A 50 -5.41 -6.85 -4.38
C ALA A 50 -5.83 -8.12 -5.11
N HIS A 51 -6.82 -8.00 -5.99
CA HIS A 51 -7.31 -9.10 -6.82
C HIS A 51 -6.20 -9.77 -7.64
N VAL A 52 -5.24 -8.98 -8.13
CA VAL A 52 -4.12 -9.43 -8.97
C VAL A 52 -2.88 -9.88 -8.18
N TYR A 53 -2.87 -9.74 -6.84
CA TYR A 53 -1.67 -10.04 -6.06
C TYR A 53 -1.26 -11.51 -6.16
N SER A 54 0.03 -11.72 -6.40
CA SER A 54 0.66 -13.01 -6.69
C SER A 54 0.27 -13.66 -8.03
N ASP A 55 -0.62 -13.08 -8.85
CA ASP A 55 -1.09 -13.67 -10.10
C ASP A 55 -0.04 -13.66 -11.23
N TYR A 56 1.01 -12.84 -11.08
CA TYR A 56 2.19 -12.84 -11.94
C TYR A 56 3.16 -14.02 -11.65
N LEU A 57 2.91 -14.79 -10.60
CA LEU A 57 3.63 -16.01 -10.27
C LEU A 57 2.84 -17.24 -10.75
N PRO A 58 3.53 -18.34 -11.10
CA PRO A 58 2.86 -19.57 -11.50
C PRO A 58 1.93 -20.16 -10.43
N GLY A 59 0.92 -20.90 -10.84
CA GLY A 59 0.01 -21.66 -9.99
C GLY A 59 -1.32 -20.96 -9.73
N GLU A 60 -1.94 -21.20 -8.59
CA GLU A 60 -3.30 -20.74 -8.29
C GLU A 60 -3.43 -19.22 -8.34
N LYS A 61 -4.51 -18.72 -8.94
CA LYS A 61 -4.82 -17.29 -9.01
C LYS A 61 -5.47 -16.79 -7.72
N HIS A 62 -5.30 -15.47 -7.47
CA HIS A 62 -5.85 -14.76 -6.30
C HIS A 62 -5.39 -15.35 -4.97
N SER A 63 -4.17 -15.90 -4.93
CA SER A 63 -3.67 -16.63 -3.76
C SER A 63 -3.54 -15.76 -2.52
N SER A 64 -3.25 -14.46 -2.66
CA SER A 64 -3.20 -13.52 -1.54
C SER A 64 -4.56 -13.39 -0.87
N GLU A 65 -5.61 -13.04 -1.62
CA GLU A 65 -6.97 -12.90 -1.10
C GLU A 65 -7.50 -14.21 -0.51
N LYS A 66 -7.29 -15.34 -1.18
CA LYS A 66 -7.68 -16.66 -0.68
C LYS A 66 -6.99 -17.04 0.63
N THR A 67 -5.73 -16.65 0.78
CA THR A 67 -4.98 -16.87 2.03
C THR A 67 -5.54 -16.05 3.16
N ILE A 68 -5.82 -14.76 2.90
CA ILE A 68 -6.45 -13.87 3.87
C ILE A 68 -7.85 -14.36 4.23
N GLY A 69 -8.66 -14.76 3.26
CA GLY A 69 -10.02 -15.29 3.49
C GLY A 69 -10.03 -16.51 4.41
N LYS A 70 -9.11 -17.46 4.19
CA LYS A 70 -8.94 -18.63 5.08
C LYS A 70 -8.57 -18.20 6.49
N TRP A 71 -7.62 -17.29 6.63
CA TRP A 71 -7.20 -16.77 7.92
C TRP A 71 -8.31 -16.02 8.66
N LEU A 72 -9.05 -15.14 7.97
CA LEU A 72 -10.19 -14.42 8.54
C LEU A 72 -11.24 -15.37 9.09
N LYS A 73 -11.57 -16.43 8.33
CA LYS A 73 -12.52 -17.47 8.74
C LYS A 73 -12.03 -18.25 9.95
N GLU A 74 -10.76 -18.68 9.95
CA GLU A 74 -10.19 -19.48 11.05
C GLU A 74 -10.07 -18.69 12.35
N ARG A 75 -9.81 -17.38 12.28
CA ARG A 75 -9.64 -16.52 13.46
C ARG A 75 -10.90 -15.78 13.89
N GLY A 76 -11.96 -15.76 13.06
CA GLY A 76 -13.19 -15.02 13.35
C GLY A 76 -12.96 -13.50 13.48
N LEU A 77 -12.08 -12.91 12.65
CA LEU A 77 -11.60 -11.55 12.84
C LEU A 77 -12.21 -10.51 11.89
N ARG A 78 -13.13 -10.89 10.98
CA ARG A 78 -13.65 -9.97 9.95
C ARG A 78 -14.10 -8.62 10.51
N ASP A 79 -14.89 -8.63 11.57
CA ASP A 79 -15.49 -7.42 12.16
C ASP A 79 -14.53 -6.55 12.96
N ARG A 80 -13.33 -7.04 13.21
CA ARG A 80 -12.28 -6.33 13.97
C ARG A 80 -11.23 -5.69 13.06
N LEU A 81 -11.29 -5.95 11.76
CA LEU A 81 -10.27 -5.58 10.79
C LEU A 81 -10.83 -4.71 9.68
N THR A 82 -9.98 -3.86 9.15
CA THR A 82 -10.17 -3.10 7.92
C THR A 82 -9.54 -3.85 6.76
N ILE A 83 -10.36 -4.40 5.90
CA ILE A 83 -9.91 -5.14 4.71
C ILE A 83 -9.86 -4.19 3.52
N SER A 84 -8.68 -4.07 2.94
CA SER A 84 -8.37 -3.21 1.80
C SER A 84 -7.99 -4.08 0.60
N THR A 85 -8.70 -3.96 -0.52
CA THR A 85 -8.36 -4.65 -1.78
C THR A 85 -8.50 -3.74 -2.99
N LYS A 86 -8.04 -4.20 -4.15
CA LYS A 86 -7.92 -3.41 -5.37
C LYS A 86 -8.38 -4.20 -6.58
N GLY A 87 -9.05 -3.53 -7.53
CA GLY A 87 -9.36 -4.06 -8.85
C GLY A 87 -9.06 -3.06 -9.96
N GLY A 88 -9.44 -3.38 -11.19
CA GLY A 88 -9.15 -2.55 -12.35
C GLY A 88 -7.67 -2.52 -12.73
N PHE A 89 -6.89 -3.55 -12.36
CA PHE A 89 -5.52 -3.69 -12.85
C PHE A 89 -5.57 -4.11 -14.33
N PRO A 90 -4.74 -3.53 -15.21
CA PRO A 90 -4.64 -3.96 -16.60
C PRO A 90 -4.37 -5.45 -16.74
N ASP A 91 -4.71 -6.04 -17.86
CA ASP A 91 -4.45 -7.47 -18.10
C ASP A 91 -2.95 -7.77 -17.96
N LEU A 92 -2.61 -8.85 -17.26
CA LEU A 92 -1.20 -9.25 -17.06
C LEU A 92 -0.51 -9.68 -18.36
N SER A 93 -1.28 -10.13 -19.35
CA SER A 93 -0.77 -10.52 -20.68
C SER A 93 -0.60 -9.33 -21.63
N ASP A 94 -1.43 -8.30 -21.46
CA ASP A 94 -1.37 -7.04 -22.22
C ASP A 94 -1.73 -5.86 -21.33
N ARG A 95 -0.72 -5.19 -20.81
CA ARG A 95 -0.91 -4.05 -19.88
C ARG A 95 -1.39 -2.77 -20.55
N THR A 96 -1.54 -2.76 -21.87
CA THR A 96 -2.15 -1.63 -22.60
C THR A 96 -3.68 -1.70 -22.58
N VAL A 97 -4.25 -2.84 -22.22
CA VAL A 97 -5.71 -3.03 -22.13
C VAL A 97 -6.20 -2.54 -20.78
N SER A 98 -6.93 -1.44 -20.78
CA SER A 98 -7.59 -0.91 -19.59
C SER A 98 -8.71 -1.83 -19.11
N ARG A 99 -8.84 -1.98 -17.80
CA ARG A 99 -9.90 -2.73 -17.12
C ARG A 99 -10.69 -1.84 -16.15
N LEU A 100 -10.80 -0.55 -16.49
CA LEU A 100 -11.57 0.44 -15.73
C LEU A 100 -12.99 0.66 -16.27
N GLY A 101 -13.53 -0.28 -17.04
CA GLY A 101 -14.96 -0.34 -17.31
C GLY A 101 -15.74 -0.81 -16.08
N ARG A 102 -17.00 -0.40 -15.97
CA ARG A 102 -17.85 -0.73 -14.80
C ARG A 102 -17.95 -2.24 -14.57
N GLU A 103 -18.11 -3.02 -15.63
CA GLU A 103 -18.28 -4.47 -15.54
C GLU A 103 -16.97 -5.17 -15.13
N GLU A 104 -15.84 -4.70 -15.63
CA GLU A 104 -14.52 -5.23 -15.23
C GLU A 104 -14.24 -4.94 -13.77
N ILE A 105 -14.47 -3.71 -13.30
CA ILE A 105 -14.29 -3.34 -11.89
C ILE A 105 -15.23 -4.16 -11.01
N ARG A 106 -16.48 -4.34 -11.41
CA ARG A 106 -17.47 -5.18 -10.70
C ARG A 106 -17.03 -6.63 -10.64
N SER A 107 -16.56 -7.17 -11.75
CA SER A 107 -16.06 -8.55 -11.83
C SER A 107 -14.89 -8.77 -10.85
N ASP A 108 -13.93 -7.85 -10.83
CA ASP A 108 -12.78 -7.91 -9.91
C ASP A 108 -13.25 -7.80 -8.45
N LEU A 109 -14.14 -6.85 -8.12
CA LEU A 109 -14.68 -6.68 -6.76
C LEU A 109 -15.41 -7.94 -6.29
N THR A 110 -16.34 -8.47 -7.10
CA THR A 110 -17.09 -9.68 -6.72
C THR A 110 -16.19 -10.91 -6.63
N GLY A 111 -15.15 -10.98 -7.48
CA GLY A 111 -14.09 -11.97 -7.38
C GLY A 111 -13.33 -11.88 -6.05
N SER A 112 -12.95 -10.67 -5.66
CA SER A 112 -12.27 -10.39 -4.38
C SER A 112 -13.12 -10.76 -3.18
N LEU A 113 -14.41 -10.37 -3.15
CA LEU A 113 -15.35 -10.74 -2.07
C LEU A 113 -15.43 -12.25 -1.90
N ARG A 114 -15.53 -12.97 -3.02
CA ARG A 114 -15.57 -14.45 -3.03
C ARG A 114 -14.28 -15.07 -2.52
N CYS A 115 -13.11 -14.56 -2.94
CA CYS A 115 -11.81 -15.06 -2.51
C CYS A 115 -11.56 -14.80 -1.02
N LEU A 116 -11.96 -13.62 -0.54
CA LEU A 116 -11.85 -13.23 0.86
C LEU A 116 -12.91 -13.89 1.75
N GLY A 117 -14.03 -14.40 1.16
CA GLY A 117 -15.13 -14.98 1.91
C GLY A 117 -15.89 -13.96 2.76
N VAL A 118 -16.07 -12.75 2.25
CA VAL A 118 -16.73 -11.63 2.93
C VAL A 118 -17.82 -11.00 2.07
N ASP A 119 -18.80 -10.36 2.68
CA ASP A 119 -19.90 -9.70 1.98
C ASP A 119 -19.53 -8.30 1.49
N TYR A 120 -18.55 -7.66 2.14
CA TYR A 120 -18.04 -6.33 1.79
C TYR A 120 -16.56 -6.19 2.14
N VAL A 121 -15.90 -5.20 1.50
CA VAL A 121 -14.57 -4.73 1.91
C VAL A 121 -14.66 -3.31 2.48
N ASP A 122 -13.73 -2.97 3.37
CA ASP A 122 -13.74 -1.65 4.00
C ASP A 122 -13.16 -0.59 3.07
N ILE A 123 -12.10 -0.92 2.32
CA ILE A 123 -11.50 -0.02 1.34
C ILE A 123 -11.35 -0.75 0.00
N TYR A 124 -11.85 -0.15 -1.06
CA TYR A 124 -11.66 -0.64 -2.42
C TYR A 124 -10.94 0.39 -3.28
N TRP A 125 -9.86 -0.02 -3.95
CA TRP A 125 -9.05 0.86 -4.77
C TRP A 125 -9.20 0.55 -6.25
N LEU A 126 -9.25 1.59 -7.09
CA LEU A 126 -8.83 1.43 -8.47
C LEU A 126 -7.31 1.35 -8.51
N HIS A 127 -6.78 0.24 -9.06
CA HIS A 127 -5.37 -0.13 -8.90
C HIS A 127 -4.42 0.67 -9.79
N ARG A 128 -4.92 1.17 -10.93
CA ARG A 128 -4.22 2.00 -11.91
C ARG A 128 -5.16 3.06 -12.46
N ASP A 129 -4.60 4.15 -12.95
CA ASP A 129 -5.34 5.14 -13.73
C ASP A 129 -5.38 4.75 -15.22
N ASP A 130 -6.35 5.29 -15.91
CA ASP A 130 -6.46 5.36 -17.36
C ASP A 130 -7.00 6.75 -17.68
N GLU A 131 -6.12 7.65 -18.13
CA GLU A 131 -6.45 9.05 -18.37
C GLU A 131 -7.50 9.24 -19.49
N THR A 132 -7.79 8.21 -20.29
CA THR A 132 -8.87 8.22 -21.27
C THR A 132 -10.26 8.09 -20.63
N LYS A 133 -10.34 7.65 -19.38
CA LYS A 133 -11.58 7.52 -18.61
C LYS A 133 -11.89 8.81 -17.85
N ARG A 134 -13.14 9.21 -17.89
CA ARG A 134 -13.60 10.38 -17.14
C ARG A 134 -13.67 10.02 -15.64
N ILE A 135 -13.16 10.90 -14.80
CA ILE A 135 -13.18 10.70 -13.33
C ILE A 135 -14.61 10.56 -12.81
N GLU A 136 -15.56 11.34 -13.34
CA GLU A 136 -16.97 11.26 -12.94
C GLU A 136 -17.55 9.86 -13.11
N GLU A 137 -17.21 9.16 -14.21
CA GLU A 137 -17.71 7.81 -14.50
C GLU A 137 -17.12 6.77 -13.54
N LEU A 138 -15.83 6.90 -13.19
CA LEU A 138 -15.16 6.07 -12.22
C LEU A 138 -15.75 6.28 -10.82
N VAL A 139 -15.95 7.53 -10.41
CA VAL A 139 -16.59 7.89 -9.14
C VAL A 139 -18.03 7.35 -9.09
N ASP A 140 -18.81 7.48 -10.16
CA ASP A 140 -20.18 6.95 -10.22
C ASP A 140 -20.22 5.43 -10.03
N THR A 141 -19.24 4.74 -10.62
CA THR A 141 -19.11 3.28 -10.47
C THR A 141 -18.82 2.91 -9.02
N LEU A 142 -17.84 3.58 -8.39
CA LEU A 142 -17.42 3.29 -7.01
C LEU A 142 -18.51 3.67 -5.99
N GLU A 143 -19.16 4.82 -6.16
CA GLU A 143 -20.32 5.22 -5.34
C GLU A 143 -21.51 4.26 -5.52
N GLY A 144 -21.66 3.69 -6.72
CA GLY A 144 -22.63 2.61 -6.95
C GLY A 144 -22.37 1.43 -6.04
N PHE A 145 -21.13 0.93 -5.98
CA PHE A 145 -20.76 -0.19 -5.11
C PHE A 145 -20.89 0.13 -3.62
N LYS A 146 -20.60 1.37 -3.23
CA LYS A 146 -20.83 1.82 -1.86
C LYS A 146 -22.32 1.83 -1.48
N ARG A 147 -23.19 2.30 -2.36
CA ARG A 147 -24.64 2.26 -2.15
C ARG A 147 -25.21 0.83 -2.11
N GLU A 148 -24.60 -0.10 -2.85
CA GLU A 148 -24.92 -1.52 -2.80
C GLU A 148 -24.40 -2.20 -1.53
N GLY A 149 -23.59 -1.52 -0.71
CA GLY A 149 -23.00 -2.07 0.51
C GLY A 149 -21.82 -3.00 0.29
N LEU A 150 -21.27 -3.08 -0.93
CA LEU A 150 -20.13 -3.94 -1.26
C LEU A 150 -18.79 -3.35 -0.80
N VAL A 151 -18.72 -2.02 -0.66
CA VAL A 151 -17.55 -1.29 -0.17
C VAL A 151 -17.97 -0.20 0.82
N ARG A 152 -17.17 0.04 1.85
CA ARG A 152 -17.43 1.14 2.81
C ARG A 152 -16.77 2.45 2.37
N CYS A 153 -15.56 2.35 1.82
CA CYS A 153 -14.78 3.47 1.32
C CYS A 153 -14.11 3.05 0.01
N TRP A 154 -13.94 3.99 -0.89
CA TRP A 154 -13.18 3.77 -2.11
C TRP A 154 -12.07 4.80 -2.23
N GLY A 155 -10.98 4.44 -2.92
CA GLY A 155 -9.83 5.30 -3.16
C GLY A 155 -9.20 5.06 -4.53
N LEU A 156 -8.22 5.87 -4.85
CA LEU A 156 -7.54 5.87 -6.13
C LEU A 156 -6.06 5.56 -5.94
N SER A 157 -5.58 4.50 -6.59
CA SER A 157 -4.18 4.10 -6.53
C SER A 157 -3.46 4.43 -7.83
N ASN A 158 -2.32 5.11 -7.73
CA ASN A 158 -1.51 5.56 -8.86
C ASN A 158 -2.19 6.60 -9.77
N TYR A 159 -3.02 7.44 -9.21
CA TYR A 159 -3.58 8.62 -9.87
C TYR A 159 -2.67 9.83 -9.63
N SER A 160 -2.44 10.65 -10.67
CA SER A 160 -1.64 11.86 -10.55
C SER A 160 -2.29 12.92 -9.65
N PRO A 161 -1.55 13.91 -9.12
CA PRO A 161 -2.15 15.02 -8.35
C PRO A 161 -3.27 15.74 -9.10
N ALA A 162 -3.14 15.91 -10.42
CA ALA A 162 -4.17 16.53 -11.26
C ALA A 162 -5.46 15.68 -11.26
N ARG A 163 -5.35 14.37 -11.48
CA ARG A 163 -6.47 13.43 -11.47
C ARG A 163 -7.11 13.32 -10.08
N MET A 164 -6.30 13.36 -9.02
CA MET A 164 -6.82 13.41 -7.66
C MET A 164 -7.61 14.70 -7.38
N ARG A 165 -7.16 15.87 -7.91
CA ARG A 165 -7.91 17.13 -7.80
C ARG A 165 -9.24 17.06 -8.56
N GLU A 166 -9.28 16.44 -9.74
CA GLU A 166 -10.55 16.20 -10.47
C GLU A 166 -11.51 15.38 -9.59
N ALA A 167 -11.03 14.28 -9.01
CA ALA A 167 -11.85 13.43 -8.13
C ALA A 167 -12.37 14.19 -6.89
N LEU A 168 -11.53 15.01 -6.27
CA LEU A 168 -11.96 15.88 -5.15
C LEU A 168 -13.02 16.88 -5.58
N GLY A 169 -12.88 17.52 -6.75
CA GLY A 169 -13.88 18.43 -7.28
C GLY A 169 -15.23 17.77 -7.55
N VAL A 170 -15.22 16.51 -8.01
CA VAL A 170 -16.45 15.70 -8.15
C VAL A 170 -17.05 15.39 -6.79
N SER A 171 -16.22 15.00 -5.84
CA SER A 171 -16.64 14.68 -4.47
C SER A 171 -17.29 15.89 -3.77
N GLU A 172 -16.68 17.05 -3.88
CA GLU A 172 -17.20 18.30 -3.29
C GLU A 172 -18.56 18.71 -3.90
N LYS A 173 -18.65 18.69 -5.24
CA LYS A 173 -19.92 19.02 -5.94
C LYS A 173 -21.07 18.12 -5.56
N ARG A 174 -20.78 16.85 -5.21
CA ARG A 174 -21.79 15.83 -4.90
C ARG A 174 -22.01 15.64 -3.40
N GLY A 175 -21.22 16.26 -2.54
CA GLY A 175 -21.28 16.07 -1.09
C GLY A 175 -20.97 14.64 -0.65
N ILE A 176 -20.06 13.96 -1.36
CA ILE A 176 -19.63 12.59 -1.06
C ILE A 176 -18.21 12.57 -0.45
N GLN A 177 -17.74 11.39 -0.04
CA GLN A 177 -16.42 11.23 0.56
C GLN A 177 -15.29 11.77 -0.34
N LYS A 178 -14.22 12.25 0.27
CA LYS A 178 -12.95 12.49 -0.43
C LYS A 178 -12.23 11.16 -0.68
N ALA A 179 -11.74 10.95 -1.91
CA ALA A 179 -10.96 9.76 -2.24
C ALA A 179 -9.59 9.80 -1.53
N PRO A 180 -9.21 8.84 -0.68
CA PRO A 180 -7.83 8.68 -0.27
C PRO A 180 -6.96 8.26 -1.45
N ALA A 181 -5.66 8.55 -1.36
CA ALA A 181 -4.66 8.19 -2.36
C ALA A 181 -3.86 6.96 -1.93
N GLN A 182 -3.51 6.09 -2.89
CA GLN A 182 -2.51 5.05 -2.63
C GLN A 182 -1.40 5.15 -3.68
N ILE A 183 -0.18 5.50 -3.24
CA ILE A 183 0.95 5.77 -4.14
C ILE A 183 2.23 5.12 -3.64
N LYS A 184 3.21 5.02 -4.53
CA LYS A 184 4.57 4.63 -4.15
C LYS A 184 5.21 5.74 -3.34
N TRP A 185 5.59 5.40 -2.12
CA TRP A 185 6.35 6.31 -1.28
C TRP A 185 7.21 5.54 -0.28
N GLY A 186 8.50 5.79 -0.28
CA GLY A 186 9.46 5.30 0.70
C GLY A 186 10.35 6.46 1.14
N TYR A 187 10.99 6.33 2.28
CA TYR A 187 11.95 7.34 2.75
C TYR A 187 13.22 7.40 1.87
N ALA A 188 13.59 6.29 1.21
CA ALA A 188 14.62 6.27 0.17
C ALA A 188 14.05 6.67 -1.19
N LEU A 189 14.80 7.49 -1.93
CA LEU A 189 14.47 7.94 -3.27
C LEU A 189 14.70 6.81 -4.29
N THR A 190 13.84 6.69 -5.29
CA THR A 190 14.11 5.81 -6.43
C THR A 190 15.28 6.37 -7.24
N ALA A 191 16.27 5.54 -7.55
CA ALA A 191 17.41 5.95 -8.37
C ALA A 191 16.93 6.39 -9.77
N LYS A 192 17.52 7.46 -10.31
CA LYS A 192 17.09 8.06 -11.59
C LYS A 192 17.11 7.09 -12.76
N ASP A 193 18.08 6.19 -12.76
CA ASP A 193 18.27 5.20 -13.84
C ASP A 193 17.52 3.88 -13.59
N ALA A 194 16.78 3.80 -12.48
CA ALA A 194 16.01 2.61 -12.19
C ALA A 194 14.82 2.52 -13.16
N GLN A 195 14.84 1.49 -14.03
CA GLN A 195 13.68 1.19 -14.85
C GLN A 195 12.47 0.87 -13.99
N TYR A 196 11.39 1.55 -14.24
CA TYR A 196 10.19 1.47 -13.44
C TYR A 196 8.95 1.44 -14.33
N ASP A 197 7.87 0.91 -13.81
CA ASP A 197 6.54 0.96 -14.41
C ASP A 197 6.07 2.42 -14.39
N ASP A 198 5.98 3.07 -15.55
CA ASP A 198 5.60 4.48 -15.72
C ASP A 198 4.13 4.77 -15.39
N THR A 199 3.32 3.73 -15.22
CA THR A 199 1.94 3.86 -14.74
C THR A 199 1.85 4.04 -13.21
N LEU A 200 2.99 4.03 -12.49
CA LEU A 200 3.02 4.23 -11.06
C LEU A 200 3.20 5.70 -10.71
N GLN A 201 2.44 6.16 -9.73
CA GLN A 201 2.65 7.48 -9.13
C GLN A 201 3.54 7.35 -7.89
N GLU A 202 4.62 8.16 -7.87
CA GLU A 202 5.54 8.22 -6.74
C GLU A 202 5.41 9.57 -6.02
N MET A 203 5.68 9.59 -4.73
CA MET A 203 5.72 10.82 -3.94
C MET A 203 6.70 11.82 -4.58
N SER A 204 6.19 12.95 -4.98
CA SER A 204 6.93 14.10 -5.50
C SER A 204 6.66 15.34 -4.64
N GLY A 205 7.41 16.42 -4.88
CA GLY A 205 7.12 17.71 -4.24
C GLY A 205 5.69 18.21 -4.54
N GLU A 206 5.20 17.98 -5.76
CA GLU A 206 3.83 18.32 -6.15
C GLU A 206 2.79 17.47 -5.41
N TYR A 207 3.03 16.15 -5.33
CA TYR A 207 2.14 15.24 -4.59
C TYR A 207 2.10 15.58 -3.11
N PHE A 208 3.26 15.85 -2.50
CA PHE A 208 3.36 16.26 -1.11
C PHE A 208 2.60 17.57 -0.84
N ALA A 209 2.75 18.56 -1.72
CA ALA A 209 2.01 19.83 -1.63
C ALA A 209 0.49 19.61 -1.74
N PHE A 210 0.04 18.77 -2.67
CA PHE A 210 -1.36 18.38 -2.83
C PHE A 210 -1.94 17.75 -1.56
N LEU A 211 -1.25 16.77 -0.97
CA LEU A 211 -1.71 16.10 0.27
C LEU A 211 -1.80 17.08 1.45
N ARG A 212 -0.80 17.95 1.59
CA ARG A 212 -0.77 18.97 2.65
C ARG A 212 -1.91 19.99 2.50
N GLU A 213 -2.20 20.43 1.28
CA GLU A 213 -3.24 21.41 0.98
C GLU A 213 -4.63 20.83 1.23
N THR A 214 -4.87 19.60 0.80
CA THR A 214 -6.22 19.01 0.80
C THR A 214 -6.55 18.20 2.04
N GLY A 215 -5.54 17.82 2.83
CA GLY A 215 -5.69 16.87 3.94
C GLY A 215 -6.07 15.46 3.50
N THR A 216 -5.87 15.13 2.22
CA THR A 216 -6.14 13.80 1.68
C THR A 216 -5.28 12.75 2.37
N ALA A 217 -5.89 11.65 2.84
CA ALA A 217 -5.15 10.53 3.41
C ALA A 217 -4.35 9.81 2.32
N VAL A 218 -3.10 9.44 2.63
CA VAL A 218 -2.25 8.68 1.73
C VAL A 218 -1.89 7.32 2.31
N PHE A 219 -2.04 6.29 1.49
CA PHE A 219 -1.58 4.93 1.76
C PHE A 219 -0.30 4.69 0.95
N ALA A 220 0.84 4.69 1.63
CA ALA A 220 2.15 4.63 1.00
C ALA A 220 2.58 3.17 0.81
N TYR A 221 2.54 2.64 -0.41
CA TYR A 221 3.13 1.34 -0.69
C TYR A 221 4.63 1.46 -1.02
N SER A 222 5.36 0.35 -0.94
CA SER A 222 6.84 0.32 -0.99
C SER A 222 7.52 1.16 0.11
N ALA A 223 6.84 1.43 1.22
CA ALA A 223 7.31 2.28 2.31
C ALA A 223 8.69 1.87 2.86
N GLN A 224 9.00 0.58 2.85
CA GLN A 224 10.28 0.02 3.31
C GLN A 224 11.39 0.08 2.26
N ALA A 225 11.17 0.66 1.06
CA ALA A 225 12.15 0.73 -0.03
C ALA A 225 12.84 -0.64 -0.28
N LYS A 226 12.07 -1.75 -0.31
CA LYS A 226 12.57 -3.14 -0.43
C LYS A 226 13.61 -3.52 0.63
N GLY A 227 13.58 -2.85 1.78
CA GLY A 227 14.50 -3.08 2.88
C GLY A 227 15.85 -2.36 2.73
N PHE A 228 15.93 -1.27 1.98
CA PHE A 228 17.18 -0.53 1.75
C PHE A 228 17.90 -0.21 3.05
N PHE A 229 17.21 0.38 4.03
CA PHE A 229 17.80 0.79 5.31
C PHE A 229 18.22 -0.37 6.23
N SER A 230 17.80 -1.60 5.92
CA SER A 230 18.23 -2.81 6.64
C SER A 230 19.32 -3.58 5.91
N LYS A 231 19.55 -3.33 4.61
CA LYS A 231 20.43 -4.11 3.74
C LYS A 231 21.69 -3.39 3.35
N LEU A 232 21.74 -2.05 3.52
CA LEU A 232 22.93 -1.30 3.24
C LEU A 232 24.00 -1.63 4.29
N MET A 233 25.17 -2.03 3.83
CA MET A 233 26.34 -2.34 4.64
C MET A 233 27.51 -1.42 4.24
N PHE A 234 28.56 -1.45 5.03
CA PHE A 234 29.81 -0.78 4.74
C PHE A 234 30.95 -1.76 4.95
N GLU A 235 31.88 -1.79 4.01
CA GLU A 235 33.15 -2.51 4.13
C GLU A 235 34.04 -1.87 5.18
N ASP A 236 35.14 -2.52 5.54
CA ASP A 236 36.07 -2.03 6.56
C ASP A 236 36.71 -0.66 6.23
N ASP A 237 36.86 -0.36 4.94
CA ASP A 237 37.34 0.94 4.43
C ASP A 237 36.23 2.01 4.34
N GLY A 238 35.00 1.70 4.76
CA GLY A 238 33.86 2.61 4.71
C GLY A 238 33.14 2.67 3.37
N THR A 239 33.50 1.80 2.40
CA THR A 239 32.84 1.71 1.10
C THR A 239 31.44 1.13 1.27
N PRO A 240 30.39 1.78 0.74
CA PRO A 240 29.02 1.27 0.84
C PRO A 240 28.83 0.03 -0.05
N ALA A 241 28.23 -1.01 0.49
CA ALA A 241 27.95 -2.28 -0.19
C ALA A 241 26.50 -2.72 -0.04
N MET A 242 25.97 -3.36 -1.07
CA MET A 242 24.65 -4.01 -1.06
C MET A 242 24.65 -5.20 -2.01
N ALA A 243 24.05 -6.31 -1.58
CA ALA A 243 23.91 -7.49 -2.41
C ALA A 243 23.12 -7.18 -3.69
N PRO A 244 23.45 -7.82 -4.84
CA PRO A 244 22.71 -7.68 -6.09
C PRO A 244 21.21 -7.98 -5.93
N GLY A 245 20.38 -7.32 -6.74
CA GLY A 245 18.93 -7.55 -6.80
C GLY A 245 18.12 -6.27 -6.75
N LYS A 246 16.80 -6.43 -6.81
CA LYS A 246 15.83 -5.34 -6.98
C LYS A 246 15.94 -4.18 -5.97
N CYS A 247 16.52 -4.41 -4.78
CA CYS A 247 16.76 -3.36 -3.81
C CYS A 247 17.93 -2.48 -4.25
N ARG A 248 19.06 -3.11 -4.63
CA ARG A 248 20.24 -2.41 -5.15
C ARG A 248 19.89 -1.64 -6.41
N ASP A 249 19.27 -2.30 -7.39
CA ASP A 249 18.94 -1.72 -8.70
C ASP A 249 18.06 -0.46 -8.60
N ARG A 250 17.26 -0.36 -7.54
CA ARG A 250 16.29 0.73 -7.37
C ARG A 250 16.69 1.82 -6.40
N TYR A 251 17.51 1.49 -5.41
CA TYR A 251 17.74 2.39 -4.27
C TYR A 251 19.21 2.62 -3.95
N PHE A 252 20.14 1.87 -4.53
CA PHE A 252 21.56 2.03 -4.25
C PHE A 252 22.15 3.17 -5.09
N CYS A 253 21.99 4.40 -4.59
CA CYS A 253 22.52 5.61 -5.20
C CYS A 253 23.16 6.50 -4.11
N GLU A 254 23.97 7.46 -4.53
CA GLU A 254 24.74 8.32 -3.64
C GLU A 254 23.84 9.13 -2.69
N GLU A 255 22.71 9.63 -3.18
CA GLU A 255 21.75 10.37 -2.38
C GLU A 255 21.20 9.54 -1.21
N ASN A 256 20.85 8.28 -1.47
CA ASN A 256 20.34 7.38 -0.45
C ASN A 256 21.42 6.91 0.53
N ILE A 257 22.67 6.78 0.08
CA ILE A 257 23.79 6.46 0.96
C ILE A 257 24.03 7.63 1.92
N ARG A 258 24.01 8.88 1.42
CA ARG A 258 24.09 10.08 2.28
C ARG A 258 22.91 10.18 3.24
N LEU A 259 21.70 9.87 2.76
CA LEU A 259 20.51 9.83 3.58
C LEU A 259 20.61 8.78 4.69
N TYR A 260 21.08 7.56 4.36
CA TYR A 260 21.29 6.51 5.34
C TYR A 260 22.28 6.94 6.45
N LYS A 261 23.43 7.55 6.09
CA LYS A 261 24.44 7.98 7.07
C LYS A 261 23.86 8.99 8.08
N ARG A 262 23.04 9.95 7.61
CA ARG A 262 22.34 10.90 8.49
C ARG A 262 21.30 10.21 9.37
N LEU A 263 20.47 9.35 8.76
CA LEU A 263 19.43 8.61 9.46
C LEU A 263 20.02 7.65 10.51
N LYS A 264 21.16 7.02 10.20
CA LYS A 264 21.86 6.10 11.12
C LYS A 264 22.35 6.83 12.37
N ALA A 265 22.95 8.01 12.24
CA ALA A 265 23.40 8.80 13.38
C ALA A 265 22.22 9.15 14.32
N GLU A 266 21.11 9.63 13.75
CA GLU A 266 19.89 9.94 14.52
C GLU A 266 19.25 8.68 15.14
N ALA A 267 19.29 7.56 14.43
CA ALA A 267 18.75 6.29 14.90
C ALA A 267 19.56 5.73 16.08
N ASP A 268 20.89 5.91 16.06
CA ASP A 268 21.77 5.51 17.16
C ASP A 268 21.48 6.30 18.44
N ASP A 269 21.29 7.62 18.33
CA ASP A 269 20.91 8.50 19.45
C ASP A 269 19.55 8.07 20.04
N LEU A 270 18.61 7.67 19.20
CA LEU A 270 17.27 7.21 19.59
C LEU A 270 17.24 5.72 19.98
N LYS A 271 18.34 4.99 19.86
CA LYS A 271 18.42 3.53 20.06
C LYS A 271 17.43 2.75 19.21
N MET A 272 17.23 3.19 17.97
CA MET A 272 16.33 2.60 16.99
C MET A 272 17.12 2.04 15.79
N ARG A 273 16.50 1.14 15.04
CA ARG A 273 17.04 0.74 13.74
C ARG A 273 16.78 1.83 12.69
N PRO A 274 17.71 2.10 11.76
CA PRO A 274 17.49 3.09 10.68
C PRO A 274 16.21 2.81 9.87
N ALA A 275 15.88 1.53 9.62
CA ALA A 275 14.67 1.16 8.90
C ALA A 275 13.38 1.54 9.65
N ALA A 276 13.35 1.39 10.97
CA ALA A 276 12.23 1.80 11.81
C ALA A 276 12.09 3.32 11.86
N LEU A 277 13.21 4.05 12.03
CA LEU A 277 13.21 5.50 12.03
C LEU A 277 12.76 6.07 10.68
N ALA A 278 13.15 5.44 9.55
CA ALA A 278 12.68 5.84 8.23
C ALA A 278 11.14 5.82 8.12
N LEU A 279 10.50 4.74 8.60
CA LEU A 279 9.04 4.64 8.62
C LEU A 279 8.42 5.68 9.56
N ARG A 280 9.00 5.88 10.76
CA ARG A 280 8.52 6.88 11.73
C ARG A 280 8.51 8.27 11.14
N LYS A 281 9.59 8.68 10.45
CA LYS A 281 9.66 9.99 9.78
C LYS A 281 8.60 10.18 8.70
N MET A 282 8.17 9.12 8.03
CA MET A 282 7.07 9.19 7.08
C MET A 282 5.72 9.37 7.80
N LEU A 283 5.52 8.70 8.94
CA LEU A 283 4.31 8.82 9.77
C LEU A 283 4.16 10.21 10.43
N ASP A 284 5.25 10.95 10.60
CA ASP A 284 5.26 12.31 11.17
C ASP A 284 4.93 13.40 10.13
N SER A 285 4.39 13.02 8.97
CA SER A 285 3.97 13.95 7.92
C SER A 285 2.75 14.80 8.33
N PRO A 286 2.58 16.01 7.77
CA PRO A 286 1.52 16.95 8.16
C PRO A 286 0.14 16.63 7.57
N PHE A 287 -0.08 15.40 7.14
CA PHE A 287 -1.34 14.85 6.61
C PHE A 287 -1.51 13.40 7.04
N PRO A 288 -2.72 12.82 6.96
CA PRO A 288 -2.93 11.44 7.37
C PRO A 288 -2.16 10.44 6.51
N VAL A 289 -1.32 9.62 7.13
CA VAL A 289 -0.46 8.62 6.46
C VAL A 289 -0.71 7.24 7.03
N ALA A 290 -0.93 6.27 6.14
CA ALA A 290 -0.86 4.85 6.42
C ALA A 290 0.26 4.21 5.56
N LEU A 291 1.16 3.46 6.18
CA LEU A 291 2.28 2.81 5.48
C LEU A 291 1.94 1.35 5.20
N ILE A 292 1.91 0.96 3.93
CA ILE A 292 1.73 -0.43 3.54
C ILE A 292 3.09 -1.12 3.57
N ALA A 293 3.31 -1.94 4.58
CA ALA A 293 4.54 -2.65 4.82
C ALA A 293 4.36 -4.15 4.61
N GLY A 294 5.13 -4.72 3.68
CA GLY A 294 5.14 -6.15 3.40
C GLY A 294 6.27 -6.85 4.15
N SER A 295 5.95 -7.89 4.90
CA SER A 295 6.93 -8.75 5.56
C SER A 295 6.80 -10.18 5.05
N ARG A 296 7.94 -10.87 4.89
CA ARG A 296 8.01 -12.28 4.47
C ARG A 296 8.47 -13.20 5.59
N THR A 297 9.05 -12.64 6.64
CA THR A 297 9.53 -13.36 7.82
C THR A 297 9.11 -12.63 9.09
N GLU A 298 9.06 -13.38 10.20
CA GLU A 298 8.75 -12.79 11.51
C GLU A 298 9.75 -11.71 11.91
N GLU A 299 11.04 -11.89 11.58
CA GLU A 299 12.05 -10.89 11.88
C GLU A 299 11.79 -9.56 11.12
N GLN A 300 11.42 -9.63 9.83
CA GLN A 300 11.01 -8.44 9.09
C GLN A 300 9.77 -7.78 9.68
N MET A 301 8.81 -8.57 10.19
CA MET A 301 7.64 -8.05 10.87
C MET A 301 8.03 -7.32 12.16
N ARG A 302 8.87 -7.92 13.03
CA ARG A 302 9.36 -7.25 14.24
C ARG A 302 10.04 -5.93 13.92
N GLN A 303 10.91 -5.91 12.91
CA GLN A 303 11.58 -4.68 12.46
C GLN A 303 10.61 -3.61 11.97
N THR A 304 9.53 -3.99 11.28
CA THR A 304 8.50 -3.07 10.84
C THR A 304 7.73 -2.49 12.03
N LEU A 305 7.36 -3.33 12.97
CA LEU A 305 6.58 -2.94 14.15
C LEU A 305 7.36 -2.04 15.11
N GLU A 306 8.69 -2.11 15.13
CA GLU A 306 9.54 -1.22 15.92
C GLU A 306 9.29 0.28 15.61
N ALA A 307 8.81 0.60 14.42
CA ALA A 307 8.49 1.99 14.04
C ALA A 307 7.33 2.59 14.87
N VAL A 308 6.49 1.76 15.48
CA VAL A 308 5.23 2.16 16.14
C VAL A 308 5.11 1.69 17.60
N ILE A 309 6.18 1.10 18.11
CA ILE A 309 6.37 0.80 19.54
C ILE A 309 7.17 1.95 20.15
#